data_b829c488ed8964588f1387cd8eea9486
#
_entry.id   b829c488ed8964588f1387cd8eea9486
#
_cell.length_a   1.000
_cell.length_b   1.000
_cell.length_c   1.000
_cell.angle_alpha   90.00
_cell.angle_beta   90.00
_cell.angle_gamma   90.00
#
_symmetry.space_group_name_H-M   'P 1'
#
loop_
_entity.id
_entity.type
_entity.pdbx_description
1 polymer ?
#
loop_
_entity_poly.entity_id
_entity_poly.type
_entity_poly.pdbx_seq_one_letter_code
_entity_poly.pdbx_strand_id
1 'polypeptide(L)' 'MKEEKKVVEVTDYEQRVMVNGLMNFRNDLIAENKPVEDVNELIVRVIDAPSKKTRRNRDYEIR' A
#
# COMPACT_ATOMS: atom_id res chain seq x y z
N MET A 1 -20.63 8.01 2.83
CA MET A 1 -20.37 6.91 3.71
C MET A 1 -19.01 6.99 4.36
N LYS A 2 -18.92 6.66 5.59
CA LYS A 2 -17.70 6.79 6.32
C LYS A 2 -17.06 5.45 6.56
N GLU A 3 -15.79 5.35 6.27
CA GLU A 3 -15.07 4.10 6.43
C GLU A 3 -14.00 4.24 7.47
N GLU A 4 -13.89 3.24 8.30
CA GLU A 4 -12.83 3.19 9.28
C GLU A 4 -11.53 2.84 8.62
N LYS A 5 -10.48 3.55 8.99
CA LYS A 5 -9.16 3.23 8.49
C LYS A 5 -8.52 2.21 9.41
N LYS A 6 -7.85 1.26 8.80
CA LYS A 6 -7.21 0.19 9.54
C LYS A 6 -5.72 0.21 9.30
N VAL A 7 -4.99 -0.25 10.28
CA VAL A 7 -3.53 -0.30 10.20
C VAL A 7 -3.11 -1.76 10.19
N VAL A 8 -2.24 -2.09 9.24
CA VAL A 8 -1.74 -3.45 9.10
C VAL A 8 -0.23 -3.38 9.05
N GLU A 9 0.43 -4.20 9.86
CA GLU A 9 1.87 -4.26 9.86
C GLU A 9 2.34 -5.38 8.96
N VAL A 10 3.21 -5.06 8.03
CA VAL A 10 3.72 -6.05 7.09
C VAL A 10 5.22 -5.86 6.94
N THR A 11 5.89 -6.94 6.58
CA THR A 11 7.30 -6.87 6.26
C THR A 11 7.49 -6.29 4.87
N ASP A 12 8.74 -5.96 4.55
CA ASP A 12 9.05 -5.48 3.20
C ASP A 12 8.63 -6.49 2.15
N TYR A 13 8.86 -7.75 2.42
CA TYR A 13 8.49 -8.78 1.49
C TYR A 13 6.97 -8.84 1.31
N GLU A 14 6.27 -8.78 2.43
CA GLU A 14 4.82 -8.84 2.37
C GLU A 14 4.24 -7.63 1.66
N GLN A 15 4.85 -6.47 1.86
CA GLN A 15 4.44 -5.29 1.14
C GLN A 15 4.56 -5.49 -0.37
N ARG A 16 5.65 -6.11 -0.78
CA ARG A 16 5.87 -6.37 -2.20
C ARG A 16 4.84 -7.34 -2.75
N VAL A 17 4.49 -8.35 -1.95
CA VAL A 17 3.46 -9.29 -2.36
C VAL A 17 2.14 -8.57 -2.56
N MET A 18 1.81 -7.66 -1.64
CA MET A 18 0.57 -6.90 -1.76
C MET A 18 0.55 -6.06 -3.02
N VAL A 19 1.65 -5.37 -3.29
CA VAL A 19 1.72 -4.53 -4.47
C VAL A 19 1.56 -5.37 -5.74
N ASN A 20 2.25 -6.50 -5.79
CA ASN A 20 2.14 -7.38 -6.95
C ASN A 20 0.71 -7.87 -7.15
N GLY A 21 0.06 -8.25 -6.07
CA GLY A 21 -1.33 -8.70 -6.15
C GLY A 21 -2.26 -7.60 -6.63
N LEU A 22 -2.03 -6.39 -6.11
CA LEU A 22 -2.87 -5.27 -6.52
C LEU A 22 -2.64 -4.93 -7.98
N MET A 23 -1.41 -5.01 -8.44
CA MET A 23 -1.13 -4.74 -9.85
C MET A 23 -1.76 -5.77 -10.77
N ASN A 24 -1.74 -7.02 -10.37
CA ASN A 24 -2.41 -8.06 -11.13
C ASN A 24 -3.91 -7.83 -11.18
N PHE A 25 -4.47 -7.46 -10.04
CA PHE A 25 -5.89 -7.16 -9.99
C PHE A 25 -6.23 -5.97 -10.89
N ARG A 26 -5.38 -4.95 -10.85
CA ARG A 26 -5.59 -3.79 -11.70
C ARG A 26 -5.56 -4.18 -13.17
N ASN A 27 -4.61 -5.04 -13.55
CA ASN A 27 -4.56 -5.49 -14.93
C ASN A 27 -5.82 -6.23 -15.33
N ASP A 28 -6.36 -7.04 -14.43
CA ASP A 28 -7.61 -7.73 -14.69
C ASP A 28 -8.74 -6.75 -14.91
N LEU A 29 -8.80 -5.70 -14.11
CA LEU A 29 -9.84 -4.70 -14.28
C LEU A 29 -9.71 -3.99 -15.61
N ILE A 30 -8.49 -3.68 -16.00
CA ILE A 30 -8.28 -3.04 -17.30
C ILE A 30 -8.76 -3.95 -18.43
N ALA A 31 -8.44 -5.23 -18.33
CA ALA A 31 -8.88 -6.18 -19.35
C ALA A 31 -10.39 -6.26 -19.42
N GLU A 32 -11.07 -6.02 -18.31
CA GLU A 32 -12.54 -6.06 -18.27
C GLU A 32 -13.17 -4.70 -18.48
N ASN A 33 -12.36 -3.69 -18.78
CA ASN A 33 -12.87 -2.35 -19.03
C ASN A 33 -13.52 -1.73 -17.80
N LYS A 34 -12.99 -2.01 -16.62
CA LYS A 34 -13.53 -1.48 -15.39
C LYS A 34 -12.63 -0.39 -14.84
N PRO A 35 -13.16 0.52 -14.02
CA PRO A 35 -12.34 1.60 -13.47
C PRO A 35 -11.28 1.06 -12.52
N VAL A 36 -10.13 1.74 -12.51
CA VAL A 36 -9.00 1.31 -11.68
C VAL A 36 -8.53 2.39 -10.73
N GLU A 37 -9.25 3.50 -10.62
CA GLU A 37 -8.77 4.62 -9.81
C GLU A 37 -8.57 4.23 -8.36
N ASP A 38 -9.50 3.50 -7.79
CA ASP A 38 -9.39 3.10 -6.39
C ASP A 38 -8.21 2.18 -6.18
N VAL A 39 -8.00 1.26 -7.12
CA VAL A 39 -6.88 0.33 -6.99
C VAL A 39 -5.57 1.06 -7.14
N ASN A 40 -5.48 2.00 -8.07
CA ASN A 40 -4.28 2.79 -8.24
C ASN A 40 -3.95 3.55 -6.97
N GLU A 41 -4.94 4.17 -6.36
CA GLU A 41 -4.73 4.89 -5.11
C GLU A 41 -4.22 3.96 -4.03
N LEU A 42 -4.79 2.79 -3.95
CA LEU A 42 -4.36 1.84 -2.92
C LEU A 42 -2.93 1.39 -3.15
N ILE A 43 -2.57 1.14 -4.40
CA ILE A 43 -1.21 0.75 -4.73
C ILE A 43 -0.23 1.82 -4.27
N VAL A 44 -0.51 3.07 -4.58
CA VAL A 44 0.37 4.16 -4.17
C VAL A 44 0.47 4.22 -2.66
N ARG A 45 -0.64 4.04 -1.98
CA ARG A 45 -0.65 4.10 -0.53
C ARG A 45 0.20 3.01 0.09
N VAL A 46 0.14 1.81 -0.49
CA VAL A 46 0.93 0.71 0.03
C VAL A 46 2.40 0.92 -0.24
N ILE A 47 2.73 1.40 -1.43
CA ILE A 47 4.13 1.66 -1.78
C ILE A 47 4.72 2.74 -0.90
N ASP A 48 3.96 3.78 -0.60
CA ASP A 48 4.46 4.91 0.17
C ASP A 48 4.38 4.69 1.66
N ALA A 49 3.83 3.59 2.11
CA ALA A 49 3.68 3.35 3.54
C ALA A 49 5.04 3.41 4.21
N PRO A 50 5.17 4.20 5.28
CA PRO A 50 6.48 4.32 5.93
C PRO A 50 6.83 3.06 6.68
N SER A 51 8.12 2.78 6.70
CA SER A 51 8.63 1.65 7.45
C SER A 51 8.61 1.99 8.94
N LYS A 52 8.15 1.04 9.72
CA LYS A 52 8.16 1.21 11.15
C LYS A 52 9.57 1.43 11.67
N LYS A 53 10.51 0.72 11.06
CA LYS A 53 11.90 0.85 11.44
C LYS A 53 12.43 2.23 11.10
N THR A 54 12.09 2.73 9.93
CA THR A 54 12.52 4.06 9.52
C THR A 54 11.99 5.11 10.47
N ARG A 55 10.74 4.96 10.88
CA ARG A 55 10.15 5.92 11.78
C ARG A 55 10.87 5.92 13.11
N ARG A 56 11.25 4.74 13.59
CA ARG A 56 11.97 4.65 14.83
C ARG A 56 13.36 5.28 14.73
N ASN A 57 14.01 5.07 13.61
CA ASN A 57 15.31 5.70 13.40
C ASN A 57 15.22 7.20 13.40
N ARG A 58 14.17 7.72 12.82
CA ARG A 58 14.00 9.16 12.79
C ARG A 58 13.81 9.72 14.18
N ASP A 59 13.06 9.01 15.01
CA ASP A 59 12.90 9.43 16.38
C ASP A 59 14.24 9.50 17.07
N TYR A 60 15.07 8.54 16.79
CA TYR A 60 16.41 8.53 17.33
C TYR A 60 17.17 9.77 16.96
N GLU A 61 17.12 10.13 15.71
CA GLU A 61 17.94 11.23 15.23
C GLU A 61 17.50 12.56 15.79
N ILE A 62 16.25 12.67 16.11
CA ILE A 62 15.77 13.91 16.66
C ILE A 62 16.39 14.18 18.01
N ARG A 63 16.73 13.16 18.75
CA ARG A 63 17.41 13.34 20.00
C ARG A 63 18.87 13.63 19.81
#